data_80f4dcf78abbf6ad5bcae399645892b1
#
_entry.id   80f4dcf78abbf6ad5bcae399645892b1
#
_cell.length_a   1.000
_cell.length_b   1.000
_cell.length_c   1.000
_cell.angle_alpha   90.00
_cell.angle_beta   90.00
_cell.angle_gamma   90.00
#
_symmetry.space_group_name_H-M   'P 1'
#
loop_
_entity.id
_entity.type
_entity.pdbx_description
1 polymer ?
#
loop_
_entity_poly.entity_id
_entity_poly.type
_entity_poly.pdbx_seq_one_letter_code
_entity_poly.pdbx_strand_id
1 'polypeptide(L)'
;MATATYLSFSVPPTSCAGRQRRRQATRATASATDRPREVVSPKRRLPLRKVPGDYGPPVVGALRDRLEYFYGPGGRDGFFTARVRAHGSTVVRLNMPPGPFVARCPRVVALLDAASFPVLFDTSLVDKTDLFTGTFMPSTDLTGGYRVLSYVDPSEPNHGPLKALLFYLLSHRRQHVIPKFREVYGDLFGLMENELARAGKADFGHYNDAAAFSFLCQALLGRDPAESALQGDGPKLITKWVLFQLSPLLNLGLPKLVEDSLLHSFRLPPALVKKDYDRLADLFRDAARGVVDEGERLGVPREEAVHNIVFAMCFNSFGGMKILFPSLVKWLGRAGAQTHGRLATEVRDAVRAHGGEVTMKALSKMPLVKSAVYEALRIEPPVAMQYGRAKRDMVVESHDYGFEVREGEMLFGYQPMATKDPRVFARPEEYVPDRFLGEDGAHLLRHVVWSNGPETSSPTLQDKQCAGKDFVVLIARLLVAELFLRYDSFDVQVGASALGSSVTITSLKKATF
;
A
#
# COMPACT_ATOMS: atom_id res chain seq x y z
N MET A 1 -36.62 -47.01 -8.25
CA MET A 1 -36.68 -46.44 -6.90
C MET A 1 -35.26 -46.07 -6.53
N ALA A 2 -34.91 -44.79 -6.64
CA ALA A 2 -33.61 -44.27 -6.27
C ALA A 2 -33.85 -43.21 -5.21
N THR A 3 -33.40 -43.47 -3.99
CA THR A 3 -33.50 -42.63 -2.81
C THR A 3 -32.47 -41.49 -2.90
N ALA A 4 -32.95 -40.28 -3.00
CA ALA A 4 -32.10 -39.07 -2.95
C ALA A 4 -31.77 -38.78 -1.49
N THR A 5 -30.49 -38.81 -1.14
CA THR A 5 -29.95 -38.42 0.17
C THR A 5 -29.68 -36.92 0.13
N TYR A 6 -30.47 -36.15 0.89
CA TYR A 6 -30.20 -34.71 1.12
C TYR A 6 -29.04 -34.56 2.10
N LEU A 7 -27.93 -34.03 1.62
CA LEU A 7 -26.86 -33.52 2.47
C LEU A 7 -27.24 -32.13 2.98
N SER A 8 -27.63 -32.04 4.24
CA SER A 8 -27.85 -30.78 4.94
C SER A 8 -26.51 -30.17 5.33
N PHE A 9 -26.09 -29.12 4.68
CA PHE A 9 -24.98 -28.29 5.12
C PHE A 9 -25.43 -27.38 6.26
N SER A 10 -25.12 -27.74 7.50
CA SER A 10 -25.23 -26.85 8.64
C SER A 10 -23.99 -25.94 8.66
N VAL A 11 -24.20 -24.65 8.36
CA VAL A 11 -23.17 -23.61 8.54
C VAL A 11 -23.12 -23.27 10.03
N PRO A 12 -21.97 -23.43 10.73
CA PRO A 12 -21.88 -23.01 12.12
C PRO A 12 -21.91 -21.49 12.23
N PRO A 13 -22.57 -20.91 13.25
CA PRO A 13 -22.58 -19.47 13.45
C PRO A 13 -21.16 -19.00 13.78
N THR A 14 -20.60 -18.13 12.94
CA THR A 14 -19.32 -17.49 13.16
C THR A 14 -19.44 -16.46 14.29
N SER A 15 -19.02 -16.84 15.49
CA SER A 15 -18.87 -15.94 16.64
C SER A 15 -17.67 -15.01 16.41
N CYS A 16 -17.92 -13.70 16.40
CA CYS A 16 -16.87 -12.67 16.40
C CYS A 16 -16.29 -12.42 17.81
N ALA A 17 -16.55 -13.30 18.79
CA ALA A 17 -16.04 -13.18 20.14
C ALA A 17 -14.67 -13.87 20.29
N GLY A 18 -13.68 -13.14 20.79
CA GLY A 18 -12.36 -13.65 21.08
C GLY A 18 -12.37 -14.68 22.21
N ARG A 19 -11.59 -15.75 22.07
CA ARG A 19 -11.36 -16.73 23.14
C ARG A 19 -10.56 -16.08 24.28
N GLN A 20 -11.18 -15.90 25.43
CA GLN A 20 -10.49 -15.56 26.69
C GLN A 20 -9.56 -16.70 27.10
N ARG A 21 -8.24 -16.47 27.05
CA ARG A 21 -7.26 -17.26 27.82
C ARG A 21 -6.92 -16.49 29.10
N ARG A 22 -7.36 -16.99 30.26
CA ARG A 22 -6.87 -16.54 31.57
C ARG A 22 -5.38 -16.82 31.67
N ARG A 23 -4.56 -15.78 31.86
CA ARG A 23 -3.18 -15.89 32.33
C ARG A 23 -3.10 -15.34 33.76
N GLN A 24 -2.53 -16.14 34.65
CA GLN A 24 -2.17 -15.73 36.02
C GLN A 24 -1.01 -14.74 35.97
N ALA A 25 -1.14 -13.64 36.71
CA ALA A 25 -0.13 -12.62 36.85
C ALA A 25 0.86 -12.98 37.97
N THR A 26 2.13 -13.09 37.65
CA THR A 26 3.24 -13.10 38.63
C THR A 26 3.73 -11.66 38.83
N ARG A 27 3.73 -11.22 40.06
CA ARG A 27 4.19 -9.89 40.51
C ARG A 27 5.72 -9.90 40.60
N ALA A 28 6.39 -9.01 39.86
CA ALA A 28 7.79 -8.69 40.07
C ALA A 28 7.91 -7.24 40.55
N THR A 29 8.57 -7.06 41.68
CA THR A 29 8.92 -5.77 42.27
C THR A 29 10.22 -5.27 41.64
N ALA A 30 10.23 -4.06 41.09
CA ALA A 30 11.44 -3.37 40.61
C ALA A 30 11.54 -1.97 41.24
N SER A 31 12.74 -1.67 41.68
CA SER A 31 13.22 -0.48 42.39
C SER A 31 13.16 0.80 41.54
N ALA A 32 12.76 1.89 42.17
CA ALA A 32 12.67 3.23 41.56
C ALA A 32 14.03 3.94 41.56
N THR A 33 14.46 4.41 40.37
CA THR A 33 15.49 5.45 40.24
C THR A 33 14.82 6.75 39.75
N ASP A 34 15.03 7.79 40.53
CA ASP A 34 14.47 9.14 40.38
C ASP A 34 15.06 9.83 39.14
N ARG A 35 14.21 10.19 38.15
CA ARG A 35 14.50 11.13 37.07
C ARG A 35 13.54 12.32 37.16
N PRO A 36 13.99 13.56 36.82
CA PRO A 36 13.13 14.74 36.94
C PRO A 36 11.85 14.56 36.09
N ARG A 37 10.70 14.76 36.69
CA ARG A 37 9.40 14.78 36.01
C ARG A 37 9.32 16.04 35.15
N GLU A 38 9.33 15.84 33.80
CA GLU A 38 8.80 16.85 32.89
C GLU A 38 7.34 17.12 33.27
N VAL A 39 7.01 18.38 33.51
CA VAL A 39 5.63 18.83 33.78
C VAL A 39 4.88 18.82 32.46
N VAL A 40 4.34 17.65 32.10
CA VAL A 40 3.41 17.52 30.98
C VAL A 40 2.09 18.13 31.41
N SER A 41 1.72 19.26 30.82
CA SER A 41 0.39 19.84 30.97
C SER A 41 -0.66 18.77 30.76
N PRO A 42 -1.71 18.66 31.63
CA PRO A 42 -2.70 17.63 31.51
C PRO A 42 -3.41 17.77 30.15
N LYS A 43 -3.18 16.79 29.25
CA LYS A 43 -3.95 16.70 27.99
C LYS A 43 -5.43 16.72 28.36
N ARG A 44 -6.17 17.70 27.87
CA ARG A 44 -7.62 17.82 28.06
C ARG A 44 -8.25 16.50 27.59
N ARG A 45 -8.81 15.72 28.49
CA ARG A 45 -9.49 14.47 28.13
C ARG A 45 -10.69 14.81 27.24
N LEU A 46 -10.72 14.21 26.03
CA LEU A 46 -11.84 14.35 25.13
C LEU A 46 -13.09 13.71 25.75
N PRO A 47 -14.29 14.26 25.50
CA PRO A 47 -15.53 13.64 25.94
C PRO A 47 -15.69 12.26 25.30
N LEU A 48 -16.08 11.26 26.10
CA LEU A 48 -16.30 9.91 25.63
C LEU A 48 -17.64 9.82 24.87
N ARG A 49 -17.64 9.11 23.76
CA ARG A 49 -18.80 8.82 22.93
C ARG A 49 -18.80 7.35 22.53
N LYS A 50 -19.97 6.72 22.54
CA LYS A 50 -20.12 5.39 21.93
C LYS A 50 -19.88 5.49 20.44
N VAL A 51 -19.16 4.51 19.86
CA VAL A 51 -18.96 4.46 18.41
C VAL A 51 -20.33 4.35 17.73
N PRO A 52 -20.76 5.34 16.91
CA PRO A 52 -22.04 5.33 16.21
C PRO A 52 -22.02 4.36 15.03
N GLY A 53 -23.22 4.09 14.47
CA GLY A 53 -23.42 3.12 13.41
C GLY A 53 -23.74 1.74 13.94
N ASP A 54 -24.11 0.85 13.06
CA ASP A 54 -24.45 -0.54 13.33
C ASP A 54 -24.00 -1.46 12.20
N TYR A 55 -24.05 -2.75 12.45
CA TYR A 55 -23.67 -3.76 11.46
C TYR A 55 -24.88 -4.33 10.70
N GLY A 56 -26.11 -3.90 11.05
CA GLY A 56 -27.36 -4.47 10.54
C GLY A 56 -27.56 -5.94 10.93
N PRO A 57 -28.64 -6.56 10.43
CA PRO A 57 -28.90 -7.98 10.64
C PRO A 57 -27.74 -8.84 10.10
N PRO A 58 -27.46 -10.00 10.74
CA PRO A 58 -26.43 -10.92 10.26
C PRO A 58 -26.61 -11.23 8.77
N VAL A 59 -25.49 -11.33 8.03
CA VAL A 59 -25.43 -11.54 6.58
C VAL A 59 -26.02 -10.37 5.77
N VAL A 60 -27.27 -9.96 6.02
CA VAL A 60 -27.98 -8.92 5.26
C VAL A 60 -27.28 -7.57 5.37
N GLY A 61 -26.87 -7.17 6.59
CA GLY A 61 -26.14 -5.92 6.79
C GLY A 61 -24.81 -5.89 6.02
N ALA A 62 -24.05 -7.00 6.06
CA ALA A 62 -22.78 -7.11 5.34
C ALA A 62 -22.98 -7.12 3.81
N LEU A 63 -24.03 -7.74 3.29
CA LEU A 63 -24.37 -7.71 1.86
C LEU A 63 -24.77 -6.31 1.41
N ARG A 64 -25.63 -5.62 2.20
CA ARG A 64 -26.04 -4.23 1.93
C ARG A 64 -24.80 -3.33 1.83
N ASP A 65 -23.93 -3.38 2.83
CA ASP A 65 -22.74 -2.54 2.90
C ASP A 65 -21.77 -2.86 1.74
N ARG A 66 -21.60 -4.14 1.38
CA ARG A 66 -20.81 -4.55 0.22
C ARG A 66 -21.33 -4.00 -1.10
N LEU A 67 -22.64 -4.13 -1.34
CA LEU A 67 -23.27 -3.62 -2.56
C LEU A 67 -23.16 -2.09 -2.67
N GLU A 68 -23.33 -1.39 -1.55
CA GLU A 68 -23.14 0.07 -1.51
C GLU A 68 -21.68 0.47 -1.74
N TYR A 69 -20.74 -0.24 -1.14
CA TYR A 69 -19.31 0.02 -1.28
C TYR A 69 -18.82 -0.13 -2.73
N PHE A 70 -19.22 -1.19 -3.44
CA PHE A 70 -18.76 -1.44 -4.80
C PHE A 70 -19.58 -0.71 -5.86
N TYR A 71 -20.89 -0.56 -5.64
CA TYR A 71 -21.83 -0.12 -6.69
C TYR A 71 -22.68 1.09 -6.30
N GLY A 72 -22.48 1.63 -5.10
CA GLY A 72 -23.17 2.83 -4.63
C GLY A 72 -22.65 4.12 -5.27
N PRO A 73 -23.39 5.23 -5.14
CA PRO A 73 -23.00 6.53 -5.65
C PRO A 73 -21.65 6.99 -5.08
N GLY A 74 -20.74 7.43 -5.96
CA GLY A 74 -19.40 7.84 -5.58
C GLY A 74 -18.46 6.70 -5.16
N GLY A 75 -18.89 5.44 -5.33
CA GLY A 75 -18.11 4.25 -5.04
C GLY A 75 -17.62 4.21 -3.60
N ARG A 76 -16.37 3.79 -3.43
CA ARG A 76 -15.71 3.64 -2.12
C ARG A 76 -15.68 4.93 -1.29
N ASP A 77 -15.32 6.05 -1.90
CA ASP A 77 -15.27 7.34 -1.20
C ASP A 77 -16.67 7.82 -0.81
N GLY A 78 -17.66 7.62 -1.70
CA GLY A 78 -19.05 7.90 -1.42
C GLY A 78 -19.62 7.09 -0.25
N PHE A 79 -19.26 5.81 -0.18
CA PHE A 79 -19.65 4.90 0.90
C PHE A 79 -19.23 5.43 2.28
N PHE A 80 -17.95 5.82 2.44
CA PHE A 80 -17.46 6.36 3.72
C PHE A 80 -18.02 7.75 4.01
N THR A 81 -18.04 8.63 3.00
CA THR A 81 -18.56 10.00 3.15
C THR A 81 -20.04 10.01 3.59
N ALA A 82 -20.86 9.12 3.04
CA ALA A 82 -22.26 8.99 3.43
C ALA A 82 -22.41 8.61 4.91
N ARG A 83 -21.57 7.70 5.41
CA ARG A 83 -21.60 7.30 6.83
C ARG A 83 -21.12 8.39 7.77
N VAL A 84 -20.05 9.10 7.39
CA VAL A 84 -19.59 10.27 8.17
C VAL A 84 -20.70 11.30 8.29
N ARG A 85 -21.41 11.61 7.21
CA ARG A 85 -22.53 12.56 7.21
C ARG A 85 -23.71 12.05 8.04
N ALA A 86 -24.10 10.80 7.87
CA ALA A 86 -25.24 10.21 8.57
C ALA A 86 -25.05 10.16 10.09
N HIS A 87 -23.84 9.95 10.57
CA HIS A 87 -23.54 9.79 11.99
C HIS A 87 -22.89 11.01 12.64
N GLY A 88 -22.51 12.03 11.88
CA GLY A 88 -21.74 13.18 12.38
C GLY A 88 -20.46 12.73 13.09
N SER A 89 -19.77 11.72 12.54
CA SER A 89 -18.59 11.12 13.16
C SER A 89 -17.67 10.51 12.11
N THR A 90 -16.36 10.69 12.29
CA THR A 90 -15.31 10.06 11.51
C THR A 90 -14.87 8.70 12.06
N VAL A 91 -15.38 8.32 13.25
CA VAL A 91 -15.24 6.98 13.81
C VAL A 91 -16.62 6.32 13.83
N VAL A 92 -16.81 5.24 13.05
CA VAL A 92 -18.14 4.62 12.82
C VAL A 92 -18.05 3.10 12.73
N ARG A 93 -19.14 2.41 13.16
CA ARG A 93 -19.31 0.96 12.93
C ARG A 93 -19.90 0.70 11.56
N LEU A 94 -19.32 -0.26 10.82
CA LEU A 94 -19.81 -0.68 9.50
C LEU A 94 -19.26 -2.07 9.14
N ASN A 95 -19.76 -2.65 8.04
CA ASN A 95 -19.19 -3.87 7.51
C ASN A 95 -18.30 -3.55 6.29
N MET A 96 -17.16 -4.24 6.21
CA MET A 96 -16.24 -4.14 5.08
C MET A 96 -16.34 -5.34 4.13
N PRO A 97 -16.15 -5.12 2.81
CA PRO A 97 -16.01 -6.21 1.86
C PRO A 97 -14.84 -7.15 2.21
N PRO A 98 -14.88 -8.38 1.67
CA PRO A 98 -15.82 -8.93 0.70
C PRO A 98 -17.12 -9.45 1.32
N GLY A 99 -17.30 -9.35 2.63
CA GLY A 99 -18.55 -9.68 3.30
C GLY A 99 -18.72 -11.15 3.67
N PRO A 100 -19.93 -11.65 3.87
CA PRO A 100 -20.20 -12.74 4.79
C PRO A 100 -19.73 -14.13 4.33
N PHE A 101 -19.47 -14.35 3.03
CA PHE A 101 -19.15 -15.69 2.51
C PHE A 101 -17.64 -15.95 2.42
N VAL A 102 -16.84 -14.91 2.29
CA VAL A 102 -15.39 -15.00 2.06
C VAL A 102 -14.61 -14.56 3.29
N ALA A 103 -15.06 -13.52 3.98
CA ALA A 103 -14.43 -13.01 5.18
C ALA A 103 -14.97 -13.70 6.43
N ARG A 104 -14.08 -13.93 7.44
CA ARG A 104 -14.50 -14.50 8.72
C ARG A 104 -15.46 -13.60 9.50
N CYS A 105 -15.18 -12.29 9.51
CA CYS A 105 -16.00 -11.28 10.14
C CYS A 105 -15.84 -9.96 9.39
N PRO A 106 -16.91 -9.43 8.76
CA PRO A 106 -16.85 -8.17 8.04
C PRO A 106 -16.91 -6.93 8.94
N ARG A 107 -17.24 -7.09 10.24
CA ARG A 107 -17.50 -5.99 11.18
C ARG A 107 -16.22 -5.24 11.52
N VAL A 108 -16.26 -3.92 11.41
CA VAL A 108 -15.12 -3.05 11.75
C VAL A 108 -15.59 -1.79 12.48
N VAL A 109 -14.67 -1.20 13.25
CA VAL A 109 -14.72 0.20 13.67
C VAL A 109 -13.83 0.97 12.69
N ALA A 110 -14.44 1.78 11.84
CA ALA A 110 -13.73 2.57 10.82
C ALA A 110 -13.19 3.87 11.42
N LEU A 111 -11.93 4.17 11.10
CA LEU A 111 -11.16 5.35 11.50
C LEU A 111 -10.88 6.16 10.25
N LEU A 112 -11.58 7.30 10.09
CA LEU A 112 -11.67 8.04 8.84
C LEU A 112 -11.07 9.45 8.94
N ASP A 113 -10.35 9.78 10.01
CA ASP A 113 -9.67 11.06 10.21
C ASP A 113 -8.20 10.89 10.60
N ALA A 114 -7.43 11.97 10.49
CA ALA A 114 -6.00 11.97 10.76
C ALA A 114 -5.65 11.81 12.26
N ALA A 115 -6.58 12.05 13.18
CA ALA A 115 -6.36 11.92 14.61
C ALA A 115 -6.53 10.47 15.10
N SER A 116 -7.57 9.77 14.61
CA SER A 116 -7.86 8.38 15.01
C SER A 116 -7.02 7.35 14.27
N PHE A 117 -6.65 7.62 13.01
CA PHE A 117 -5.93 6.68 12.15
C PHE A 117 -4.60 6.14 12.74
N PRO A 118 -3.75 6.94 13.41
CA PRO A 118 -2.45 6.49 13.91
C PRO A 118 -2.48 5.37 14.96
N VAL A 119 -3.63 5.11 15.62
CA VAL A 119 -3.74 3.97 16.56
C VAL A 119 -3.40 2.64 15.90
N LEU A 120 -3.62 2.54 14.58
CA LEU A 120 -3.29 1.36 13.78
C LEU A 120 -1.78 1.08 13.68
N PHE A 121 -0.92 2.04 14.03
CA PHE A 121 0.53 1.89 13.99
C PHE A 121 1.10 1.33 15.31
N ASP A 122 0.34 1.45 16.39
CA ASP A 122 0.77 1.01 17.71
C ASP A 122 0.54 -0.50 17.90
N THR A 123 1.57 -1.28 17.63
CA THR A 123 1.54 -2.73 17.78
C THR A 123 1.42 -3.21 19.24
N SER A 124 1.52 -2.31 20.23
CA SER A 124 1.17 -2.62 21.62
C SER A 124 -0.34 -2.62 21.87
N LEU A 125 -1.08 -1.86 21.04
CA LEU A 125 -2.55 -1.72 21.10
C LEU A 125 -3.27 -2.62 20.11
N VAL A 126 -2.66 -2.86 18.93
CA VAL A 126 -3.30 -3.63 17.86
C VAL A 126 -2.47 -4.84 17.45
N ASP A 127 -3.17 -5.93 17.21
CA ASP A 127 -2.65 -7.16 16.63
C ASP A 127 -2.74 -7.11 15.11
N LYS A 128 -1.69 -7.56 14.41
CA LYS A 128 -1.58 -7.60 12.95
C LYS A 128 -1.50 -9.01 12.36
N THR A 129 -1.71 -10.03 13.18
CA THR A 129 -1.66 -11.44 12.77
C THR A 129 -2.76 -11.73 11.74
N ASP A 130 -2.35 -12.18 10.56
CA ASP A 130 -3.24 -12.55 9.45
C ASP A 130 -4.26 -11.46 9.06
N LEU A 131 -3.82 -10.19 9.08
CA LEU A 131 -4.65 -9.03 8.77
C LEU A 131 -4.24 -8.33 7.47
N PHE A 132 -3.90 -9.06 6.43
CA PHE A 132 -3.48 -8.46 5.15
C PHE A 132 -4.53 -7.49 4.58
N THR A 133 -5.79 -7.92 4.51
CA THR A 133 -6.93 -7.06 4.18
C THR A 133 -7.95 -6.98 5.33
N GLY A 134 -7.58 -7.45 6.50
CA GLY A 134 -8.36 -7.44 7.73
C GLY A 134 -9.55 -8.37 7.75
N THR A 135 -10.51 -8.17 6.88
CA THR A 135 -11.71 -9.01 6.79
C THR A 135 -11.51 -10.23 5.87
N PHE A 136 -10.50 -10.22 5.03
CA PHE A 136 -10.17 -11.27 4.07
C PHE A 136 -8.68 -11.58 4.07
N MET A 137 -8.34 -12.87 4.07
CA MET A 137 -6.98 -13.38 3.86
C MET A 137 -6.94 -14.22 2.59
N PRO A 138 -6.03 -13.93 1.64
CA PRO A 138 -5.75 -14.84 0.53
C PRO A 138 -5.27 -16.20 1.03
N SER A 139 -5.43 -17.25 0.21
CA SER A 139 -4.85 -18.57 0.53
C SER A 139 -3.32 -18.50 0.49
N THR A 140 -2.66 -19.15 1.45
CA THR A 140 -1.20 -19.33 1.43
C THR A 140 -0.73 -20.20 0.27
N ASP A 141 -1.62 -20.96 -0.39
CA ASP A 141 -1.29 -21.66 -1.65
C ASP A 141 -0.84 -20.68 -2.75
N LEU A 142 -1.28 -19.43 -2.68
CA LEU A 142 -0.83 -18.34 -3.56
C LEU A 142 0.57 -17.82 -3.20
N THR A 143 1.15 -18.28 -2.09
CA THR A 143 2.48 -17.92 -1.60
C THR A 143 3.31 -19.17 -1.27
N GLY A 144 3.11 -20.26 -2.02
CA GLY A 144 3.85 -21.51 -1.87
C GLY A 144 3.60 -22.26 -0.56
N GLY A 145 2.50 -21.99 0.13
CA GLY A 145 2.16 -22.55 1.44
C GLY A 145 2.72 -21.75 2.63
N TYR A 146 3.50 -20.69 2.39
CA TYR A 146 4.16 -19.90 3.44
C TYR A 146 3.37 -18.63 3.77
N ARG A 147 3.44 -18.23 5.04
CA ARG A 147 3.02 -16.89 5.47
C ARG A 147 4.13 -15.90 5.16
N VAL A 148 3.82 -14.93 4.33
CA VAL A 148 4.77 -13.84 4.01
C VAL A 148 4.75 -12.76 5.10
N LEU A 149 5.79 -11.93 5.15
CA LEU A 149 5.95 -10.85 6.16
C LEU A 149 4.70 -10.00 6.35
N SER A 150 3.92 -9.77 5.28
CA SER A 150 2.67 -8.99 5.35
C SER A 150 1.61 -9.62 6.26
N TYR A 151 1.66 -10.94 6.47
CA TYR A 151 0.69 -11.70 7.28
C TYR A 151 1.14 -11.91 8.73
N VAL A 152 2.39 -11.56 9.06
CA VAL A 152 3.03 -11.85 10.34
C VAL A 152 2.98 -10.62 11.25
N ASP A 153 2.55 -10.79 12.53
CA ASP A 153 2.60 -9.71 13.54
C ASP A 153 4.04 -9.51 14.06
N PRO A 154 4.45 -8.30 14.43
CA PRO A 154 5.77 -8.04 15.04
C PRO A 154 6.09 -8.85 16.28
N SER A 155 5.09 -9.34 16.99
CA SER A 155 5.30 -10.22 18.16
C SER A 155 5.64 -11.67 17.80
N GLU A 156 5.51 -12.06 16.53
CA GLU A 156 5.82 -13.41 16.07
C GLU A 156 7.34 -13.57 15.81
N PRO A 157 7.93 -14.73 16.15
CA PRO A 157 9.39 -14.92 16.10
C PRO A 157 10.01 -14.72 14.72
N ASN A 158 9.29 -15.06 13.65
CA ASN A 158 9.77 -14.95 12.27
C ASN A 158 9.63 -13.55 11.66
N HIS A 159 8.91 -12.61 12.30
CA HIS A 159 8.74 -11.26 11.76
C HIS A 159 10.07 -10.52 11.61
N GLY A 160 10.90 -10.48 12.67
CA GLY A 160 12.19 -9.80 12.65
C GLY A 160 13.13 -10.33 11.57
N PRO A 161 13.39 -11.65 11.50
CA PRO A 161 14.19 -12.27 10.44
C PRO A 161 13.69 -11.97 9.02
N LEU A 162 12.39 -12.11 8.77
CA LEU A 162 11.80 -11.79 7.46
C LEU A 162 11.94 -10.32 7.10
N LYS A 163 11.78 -9.41 8.06
CA LYS A 163 11.94 -7.97 7.81
C LYS A 163 13.41 -7.60 7.58
N ALA A 164 14.34 -8.24 8.29
CA ALA A 164 15.78 -8.11 8.06
C ALA A 164 16.17 -8.56 6.64
N LEU A 165 15.61 -9.67 6.18
CA LEU A 165 15.79 -10.15 4.81
C LEU A 165 15.35 -9.09 3.78
N LEU A 166 14.20 -8.42 3.99
CA LEU A 166 13.76 -7.37 3.08
C LEU A 166 14.65 -6.12 3.16
N PHE A 167 15.13 -5.73 4.33
CA PHE A 167 16.11 -4.65 4.43
C PHE A 167 17.41 -4.98 3.68
N TYR A 168 17.88 -6.22 3.78
CA TYR A 168 19.04 -6.68 3.02
C TYR A 168 18.77 -6.62 1.51
N LEU A 169 17.65 -7.18 1.03
CA LEU A 169 17.23 -7.14 -0.37
C LEU A 169 17.27 -5.71 -0.95
N LEU A 170 16.79 -4.71 -0.20
CA LEU A 170 16.71 -3.32 -0.65
C LEU A 170 18.05 -2.57 -0.56
N SER A 171 19.01 -3.05 0.24
CA SER A 171 20.22 -2.30 0.54
C SER A 171 21.51 -2.87 -0.06
N HIS A 172 21.63 -4.20 -0.24
CA HIS A 172 22.89 -4.85 -0.62
C HIS A 172 23.42 -4.45 -2.00
N ARG A 173 22.53 -3.99 -2.90
CA ARG A 173 22.91 -3.50 -4.24
C ARG A 173 22.52 -2.03 -4.48
N ARG A 174 22.37 -1.24 -3.41
CA ARG A 174 21.88 0.16 -3.48
C ARG A 174 22.64 1.05 -4.48
N GLN A 175 23.92 0.78 -4.74
CA GLN A 175 24.73 1.52 -5.70
C GLN A 175 24.25 1.34 -7.15
N HIS A 176 23.52 0.30 -7.46
CA HIS A 176 22.98 0.02 -8.79
C HIS A 176 21.59 0.64 -9.03
N VAL A 177 20.92 1.14 -7.99
CA VAL A 177 19.53 1.64 -8.10
C VAL A 177 19.45 2.82 -9.06
N ILE A 178 20.25 3.87 -8.87
CA ILE A 178 20.19 5.06 -9.73
C ILE A 178 20.64 4.72 -11.16
N PRO A 179 21.81 4.09 -11.40
CA PRO A 179 22.22 3.77 -12.77
C PRO A 179 21.21 2.90 -13.51
N LYS A 180 20.70 1.84 -12.88
CA LYS A 180 19.73 0.94 -13.53
C LYS A 180 18.36 1.58 -13.72
N PHE A 181 17.93 2.47 -12.82
CA PHE A 181 16.71 3.22 -13.02
C PHE A 181 16.82 4.11 -14.28
N ARG A 182 17.90 4.86 -14.40
CA ARG A 182 18.16 5.75 -15.53
C ARG A 182 18.25 5.01 -16.86
N GLU A 183 18.91 3.86 -16.88
CA GLU A 183 19.01 2.98 -18.05
C GLU A 183 17.61 2.51 -18.47
N VAL A 184 16.91 1.77 -17.63
CA VAL A 184 15.63 1.12 -17.94
C VAL A 184 14.51 2.14 -18.21
N TYR A 185 14.41 3.20 -17.42
CA TYR A 185 13.41 4.25 -17.65
C TYR A 185 13.81 5.19 -18.81
N GLY A 186 15.10 5.29 -19.11
CA GLY A 186 15.56 5.93 -20.33
C GLY A 186 15.03 5.25 -21.59
N ASP A 187 15.14 3.93 -21.63
CA ASP A 187 14.60 3.10 -22.72
C ASP A 187 13.07 3.20 -22.79
N LEU A 188 12.38 3.16 -21.63
CA LEU A 188 10.93 3.38 -21.57
C LEU A 188 10.52 4.69 -22.24
N PHE A 189 11.18 5.82 -21.91
CA PHE A 189 10.85 7.10 -22.50
C PHE A 189 11.13 7.13 -24.01
N GLY A 190 12.20 6.49 -24.47
CA GLY A 190 12.49 6.35 -25.90
C GLY A 190 11.40 5.56 -26.64
N LEU A 191 10.92 4.46 -26.06
CA LEU A 191 9.81 3.68 -26.62
C LEU A 191 8.51 4.49 -26.66
N MET A 192 8.23 5.26 -25.63
CA MET A 192 7.04 6.13 -25.57
C MET A 192 7.10 7.27 -26.58
N GLU A 193 8.28 7.89 -26.80
CA GLU A 193 8.47 8.90 -27.85
C GLU A 193 8.17 8.34 -29.23
N ASN A 194 8.66 7.13 -29.52
CA ASN A 194 8.41 6.44 -30.79
C ASN A 194 6.91 6.13 -30.97
N GLU A 195 6.26 5.63 -29.93
CA GLU A 195 4.83 5.33 -29.98
C GLU A 195 3.99 6.60 -30.13
N LEU A 196 4.34 7.67 -29.41
CA LEU A 196 3.69 8.97 -29.54
C LEU A 196 3.81 9.54 -30.94
N ALA A 197 5.01 9.45 -31.57
CA ALA A 197 5.23 9.88 -32.94
C ALA A 197 4.42 9.06 -33.95
N ARG A 198 4.24 7.75 -33.71
CA ARG A 198 3.52 6.82 -34.58
C ARG A 198 1.99 6.91 -34.41
N ALA A 199 1.49 6.97 -33.18
CA ALA A 199 0.07 6.80 -32.85
C ALA A 199 -0.57 8.05 -32.22
N GLY A 200 0.18 9.13 -32.00
CA GLY A 200 -0.31 10.35 -31.36
C GLY A 200 -0.61 10.21 -29.87
N LYS A 201 -0.35 9.05 -29.29
CA LYS A 201 -0.55 8.75 -27.86
C LYS A 201 0.25 7.53 -27.43
N ALA A 202 0.63 7.45 -26.15
CA ALA A 202 1.34 6.30 -25.57
C ALA A 202 0.78 5.95 -24.20
N ASP A 203 0.47 4.67 -23.95
CA ASP A 203 -0.01 4.19 -22.65
C ASP A 203 1.18 4.03 -21.70
N PHE A 204 1.30 4.95 -20.74
CA PHE A 204 2.37 4.92 -19.74
C PHE A 204 2.35 3.62 -18.91
N GLY A 205 1.17 3.13 -18.54
CA GLY A 205 1.04 1.93 -17.70
C GLY A 205 1.61 0.69 -18.37
N HIS A 206 1.36 0.53 -19.67
CA HIS A 206 1.89 -0.59 -20.46
C HIS A 206 3.42 -0.62 -20.46
N TYR A 207 4.06 0.50 -20.75
CA TYR A 207 5.53 0.59 -20.75
C TYR A 207 6.11 0.50 -19.34
N ASN A 208 5.44 1.11 -18.35
CA ASN A 208 5.86 1.08 -16.96
C ASN A 208 5.88 -0.34 -16.38
N ASP A 209 4.92 -1.20 -16.72
CA ASP A 209 4.89 -2.57 -16.23
C ASP A 209 6.16 -3.35 -16.63
N ALA A 210 6.56 -3.26 -17.89
CA ALA A 210 7.79 -3.91 -18.38
C ALA A 210 9.04 -3.30 -17.71
N ALA A 211 9.14 -1.97 -17.70
CA ALA A 211 10.29 -1.27 -17.11
C ALA A 211 10.41 -1.50 -15.60
N ALA A 212 9.30 -1.47 -14.86
CA ALA A 212 9.30 -1.69 -13.40
C ALA A 212 9.83 -3.08 -13.04
N PHE A 213 9.37 -4.13 -13.72
CA PHE A 213 9.83 -5.48 -13.45
C PHE A 213 11.31 -5.67 -13.82
N SER A 214 11.72 -5.20 -15.01
CA SER A 214 13.11 -5.22 -15.45
C SER A 214 14.03 -4.46 -14.49
N PHE A 215 13.67 -3.22 -14.14
CA PHE A 215 14.42 -2.40 -13.18
C PHE A 215 14.60 -3.09 -11.83
N LEU A 216 13.51 -3.63 -11.24
CA LEU A 216 13.58 -4.29 -9.94
C LEU A 216 14.51 -5.50 -9.96
N CYS A 217 14.42 -6.35 -10.99
CA CYS A 217 15.29 -7.52 -11.12
C CYS A 217 16.76 -7.11 -11.35
N GLN A 218 17.03 -6.17 -12.23
CA GLN A 218 18.39 -5.73 -12.53
C GLN A 218 19.03 -4.96 -11.37
N ALA A 219 18.30 -4.04 -10.75
CA ALA A 219 18.83 -3.22 -9.67
C ALA A 219 19.03 -4.02 -8.37
N LEU A 220 18.06 -4.83 -7.96
CA LEU A 220 18.08 -5.52 -6.68
C LEU A 220 18.70 -6.91 -6.73
N LEU A 221 18.61 -7.61 -7.87
CA LEU A 221 19.13 -8.98 -8.00
C LEU A 221 20.32 -9.10 -8.98
N GLY A 222 20.53 -8.08 -9.83
CA GLY A 222 21.59 -8.11 -10.85
C GLY A 222 21.31 -9.06 -12.01
N ARG A 223 20.05 -9.34 -12.28
CA ARG A 223 19.60 -10.24 -13.35
C ARG A 223 18.57 -9.55 -14.23
N ASP A 224 18.73 -9.68 -15.54
CA ASP A 224 17.71 -9.25 -16.48
C ASP A 224 16.65 -10.35 -16.61
N PRO A 225 15.37 -10.08 -16.30
CA PRO A 225 14.32 -11.08 -16.45
C PRO A 225 14.08 -11.47 -17.91
N ALA A 226 14.45 -10.65 -18.89
CA ALA A 226 14.35 -10.97 -20.32
C ALA A 226 15.27 -12.13 -20.72
N GLU A 227 16.40 -12.32 -20.02
CA GLU A 227 17.34 -13.43 -20.21
C GLU A 227 16.92 -14.73 -19.50
N SER A 228 15.80 -14.70 -18.76
CA SER A 228 15.26 -15.84 -18.04
C SER A 228 14.21 -16.60 -18.86
N ALA A 229 13.74 -17.75 -18.33
CA ALA A 229 12.62 -18.50 -18.90
C ALA A 229 11.28 -17.72 -18.89
N LEU A 230 11.19 -16.60 -18.20
CA LEU A 230 10.02 -15.72 -18.24
C LEU A 230 9.99 -14.82 -19.46
N GLN A 231 11.16 -14.46 -20.00
CA GLN A 231 11.29 -13.47 -21.09
C GLN A 231 10.48 -12.19 -20.78
N GLY A 232 9.53 -11.82 -21.63
CA GLY A 232 8.63 -10.67 -21.43
C GLY A 232 7.35 -10.97 -20.62
N ASP A 233 7.10 -12.22 -20.20
CA ASP A 233 5.84 -12.64 -19.55
C ASP A 233 5.71 -12.15 -18.10
N GLY A 234 6.80 -11.80 -17.42
CA GLY A 234 6.82 -11.50 -15.98
C GLY A 234 5.69 -10.60 -15.52
N PRO A 235 5.52 -9.38 -16.06
CA PRO A 235 4.46 -8.45 -15.66
C PRO A 235 3.05 -9.01 -15.79
N LYS A 236 2.79 -9.80 -16.85
CA LYS A 236 1.50 -10.45 -17.10
C LYS A 236 1.20 -11.53 -16.05
N LEU A 237 2.19 -12.38 -15.75
CA LEU A 237 2.06 -13.43 -14.75
C LEU A 237 1.84 -12.83 -13.36
N ILE A 238 2.58 -11.80 -13.00
CA ILE A 238 2.43 -11.08 -11.73
C ILE A 238 1.03 -10.47 -11.64
N THR A 239 0.59 -9.75 -12.66
CA THR A 239 -0.73 -9.10 -12.67
C THR A 239 -1.84 -10.12 -12.47
N LYS A 240 -1.78 -11.27 -13.18
CA LYS A 240 -2.76 -12.35 -13.01
C LYS A 240 -2.74 -12.93 -11.59
N TRP A 241 -1.56 -13.20 -11.04
CA TRP A 241 -1.40 -13.72 -9.69
C TRP A 241 -1.90 -12.73 -8.61
N VAL A 242 -1.64 -11.43 -8.76
CA VAL A 242 -2.15 -10.37 -7.86
C VAL A 242 -3.68 -10.30 -7.93
N LEU A 243 -4.26 -10.39 -9.14
CA LEU A 243 -5.72 -10.42 -9.30
C LEU A 243 -6.36 -11.59 -8.55
N PHE A 244 -5.75 -12.76 -8.55
CA PHE A 244 -6.24 -13.93 -7.78
C PHE A 244 -6.20 -13.72 -6.27
N GLN A 245 -5.21 -12.99 -5.77
CA GLN A 245 -5.14 -12.65 -4.35
C GLN A 245 -6.18 -11.60 -3.94
N LEU A 246 -6.47 -10.64 -4.79
CA LEU A 246 -7.30 -9.48 -4.48
C LEU A 246 -8.71 -9.57 -5.07
N SER A 247 -9.04 -10.57 -5.86
CA SER A 247 -10.31 -10.67 -6.60
C SER A 247 -11.56 -10.34 -5.77
N PRO A 248 -11.71 -10.78 -4.50
CA PRO A 248 -12.90 -10.45 -3.73
C PRO A 248 -12.99 -8.98 -3.30
N LEU A 249 -11.94 -8.19 -3.53
CA LEU A 249 -11.84 -6.78 -3.13
C LEU A 249 -11.79 -5.82 -4.31
N LEU A 250 -11.75 -6.34 -5.55
CA LEU A 250 -11.61 -5.54 -6.76
C LEU A 250 -12.96 -5.39 -7.46
N ASN A 251 -13.13 -4.24 -8.09
CA ASN A 251 -14.19 -4.01 -9.08
C ASN A 251 -13.54 -4.04 -10.46
N LEU A 252 -13.92 -5.02 -11.27
CA LEU A 252 -13.39 -5.22 -12.63
C LEU A 252 -14.31 -4.64 -13.71
N GLY A 253 -15.45 -4.05 -13.31
CA GLY A 253 -16.43 -3.46 -14.22
C GLY A 253 -17.31 -4.50 -14.93
N LEU A 254 -17.42 -5.71 -14.40
CA LEU A 254 -18.34 -6.72 -14.90
C LEU A 254 -19.80 -6.36 -14.53
N PRO A 255 -20.81 -6.97 -15.18
CA PRO A 255 -22.21 -6.78 -14.74
C PRO A 255 -22.35 -7.10 -13.26
N LYS A 256 -22.98 -6.18 -12.50
CA LYS A 256 -23.07 -6.21 -11.03
C LYS A 256 -23.41 -7.58 -10.43
N LEU A 257 -24.42 -8.27 -10.98
CA LEU A 257 -24.83 -9.59 -10.48
C LEU A 257 -23.74 -10.65 -10.69
N VAL A 258 -23.04 -10.60 -11.83
CA VAL A 258 -21.96 -11.53 -12.16
C VAL A 258 -20.75 -11.27 -11.27
N GLU A 259 -20.34 -10.02 -11.16
CA GLU A 259 -19.18 -9.63 -10.36
C GLU A 259 -19.39 -9.95 -8.88
N ASP A 260 -20.54 -9.55 -8.31
CA ASP A 260 -20.86 -9.79 -6.91
C ASP A 260 -20.98 -11.27 -6.58
N SER A 261 -21.63 -12.06 -7.45
CA SER A 261 -21.82 -13.49 -7.23
C SER A 261 -20.53 -14.30 -7.39
N LEU A 262 -19.69 -13.96 -8.37
CA LEU A 262 -18.47 -14.74 -8.66
C LEU A 262 -17.24 -14.26 -7.91
N LEU A 263 -16.97 -12.94 -7.96
CA LEU A 263 -15.72 -12.41 -7.38
C LEU A 263 -15.82 -12.09 -5.90
N HIS A 264 -16.96 -11.50 -5.45
CA HIS A 264 -17.08 -11.06 -4.06
C HIS A 264 -17.66 -12.12 -3.12
N SER A 265 -18.20 -13.20 -3.67
CA SER A 265 -18.82 -14.28 -2.87
C SER A 265 -17.97 -15.56 -2.82
N PHE A 266 -16.98 -15.72 -3.71
CA PHE A 266 -16.12 -16.89 -3.76
C PHE A 266 -14.65 -16.50 -3.91
N ARG A 267 -13.77 -17.36 -3.41
CA ARG A 267 -12.33 -17.28 -3.66
C ARG A 267 -12.02 -17.94 -5.00
N LEU A 268 -11.23 -17.29 -5.84
CA LEU A 268 -10.72 -17.92 -7.04
C LEU A 268 -9.76 -19.06 -6.67
N PRO A 269 -9.87 -20.23 -7.31
CA PRO A 269 -9.01 -21.38 -6.99
C PRO A 269 -7.53 -21.09 -7.27
N PRO A 270 -6.63 -21.21 -6.28
CA PRO A 270 -5.18 -20.97 -6.47
C PRO A 270 -4.55 -21.83 -7.56
N ALA A 271 -5.09 -23.04 -7.79
CA ALA A 271 -4.60 -23.98 -8.80
C ALA A 271 -4.58 -23.37 -10.23
N LEU A 272 -5.46 -22.41 -10.54
CA LEU A 272 -5.52 -21.76 -11.85
C LEU A 272 -4.33 -20.85 -12.15
N VAL A 273 -3.60 -20.41 -11.13
CA VAL A 273 -2.39 -19.59 -11.27
C VAL A 273 -1.14 -20.26 -10.73
N LYS A 274 -1.24 -21.50 -10.25
CA LYS A 274 -0.10 -22.22 -9.65
C LYS A 274 1.08 -22.32 -10.61
N LYS A 275 0.86 -22.73 -11.85
CA LYS A 275 1.93 -22.83 -12.86
C LYS A 275 2.60 -21.47 -13.13
N ASP A 276 1.82 -20.40 -13.16
CA ASP A 276 2.34 -19.05 -13.38
C ASP A 276 3.18 -18.59 -12.17
N TYR A 277 2.69 -18.88 -10.96
CA TYR A 277 3.40 -18.62 -9.72
C TYR A 277 4.70 -19.44 -9.60
N ASP A 278 4.66 -20.73 -9.94
CA ASP A 278 5.85 -21.59 -9.91
C ASP A 278 6.94 -21.05 -10.87
N ARG A 279 6.59 -20.58 -12.08
CA ARG A 279 7.54 -19.91 -13.01
C ARG A 279 8.17 -18.67 -12.39
N LEU A 280 7.37 -17.85 -11.67
CA LEU A 280 7.91 -16.68 -10.93
C LEU A 280 8.84 -17.13 -9.81
N ALA A 281 8.45 -18.12 -9.01
CA ALA A 281 9.27 -18.63 -7.90
C ALA A 281 10.60 -19.21 -8.40
N ASP A 282 10.60 -19.91 -9.55
CA ASP A 282 11.81 -20.46 -10.16
C ASP A 282 12.79 -19.36 -10.59
N LEU A 283 12.29 -18.27 -11.19
CA LEU A 283 13.15 -17.10 -11.47
C LEU A 283 13.85 -16.60 -10.19
N PHE A 284 13.10 -16.43 -9.09
CA PHE A 284 13.67 -15.87 -7.86
C PHE A 284 14.57 -16.86 -7.12
N ARG A 285 14.33 -18.17 -7.21
CA ARG A 285 15.27 -19.20 -6.70
C ARG A 285 16.64 -19.07 -7.36
N ASP A 286 16.67 -18.79 -8.66
CA ASP A 286 17.94 -18.61 -9.38
C ASP A 286 18.52 -17.19 -9.19
N ALA A 287 17.74 -16.16 -9.45
CA ALA A 287 18.21 -14.78 -9.46
C ALA A 287 18.55 -14.23 -8.07
N ALA A 288 17.88 -14.69 -7.02
CA ALA A 288 18.02 -14.18 -5.67
C ALA A 288 18.89 -15.05 -4.74
N ARG A 289 19.72 -15.95 -5.26
CA ARG A 289 20.53 -16.90 -4.46
C ARG A 289 21.25 -16.24 -3.29
N GLY A 290 21.97 -15.14 -3.52
CA GLY A 290 22.69 -14.44 -2.46
C GLY A 290 21.79 -13.82 -1.40
N VAL A 291 20.57 -13.40 -1.77
CA VAL A 291 19.57 -12.90 -0.82
C VAL A 291 18.96 -14.06 -0.02
N VAL A 292 18.72 -15.20 -0.66
CA VAL A 292 18.24 -16.43 0.00
C VAL A 292 19.27 -16.96 0.98
N ASP A 293 20.57 -16.98 0.60
CA ASP A 293 21.66 -17.39 1.48
C ASP A 293 21.79 -16.48 2.72
N GLU A 294 21.51 -15.17 2.56
CA GLU A 294 21.40 -14.27 3.72
C GLU A 294 20.18 -14.58 4.57
N GLY A 295 19.05 -14.93 3.96
CA GLY A 295 17.86 -15.39 4.67
C GLY A 295 18.16 -16.59 5.59
N GLU A 296 18.88 -17.58 5.10
CA GLU A 296 19.32 -18.74 5.92
C GLU A 296 20.21 -18.30 7.10
N ARG A 297 21.13 -17.35 6.89
CA ARG A 297 21.95 -16.77 7.99
C ARG A 297 21.12 -16.03 9.03
N LEU A 298 20.01 -15.44 8.61
CA LEU A 298 19.04 -14.78 9.49
C LEU A 298 18.07 -15.76 10.17
N GLY A 299 18.17 -17.06 9.87
CA GLY A 299 17.32 -18.11 10.43
C GLY A 299 15.99 -18.31 9.68
N VAL A 300 15.86 -17.79 8.46
CA VAL A 300 14.69 -18.02 7.60
C VAL A 300 14.94 -19.26 6.73
N PRO A 301 14.05 -20.27 6.75
CA PRO A 301 14.18 -21.43 5.87
C PRO A 301 14.23 -21.01 4.38
N ARG A 302 15.04 -21.70 3.60
CA ARG A 302 15.37 -21.34 2.21
C ARG A 302 14.14 -21.11 1.34
N GLU A 303 13.20 -22.03 1.36
CA GLU A 303 11.94 -21.89 0.59
C GLU A 303 11.05 -20.76 1.13
N GLU A 304 10.97 -20.58 2.44
CA GLU A 304 10.25 -19.45 3.03
C GLU A 304 10.85 -18.11 2.59
N ALA A 305 12.19 -18.00 2.53
CA ALA A 305 12.89 -16.83 2.02
C ALA A 305 12.53 -16.56 0.54
N VAL A 306 12.56 -17.58 -0.32
CA VAL A 306 12.17 -17.46 -1.75
C VAL A 306 10.76 -16.89 -1.87
N HIS A 307 9.77 -17.46 -1.19
CA HIS A 307 8.39 -17.01 -1.31
C HIS A 307 8.15 -15.60 -0.72
N ASN A 308 8.89 -15.23 0.32
CA ASN A 308 8.88 -13.84 0.83
C ASN A 308 9.53 -12.87 -0.17
N ILE A 309 10.60 -13.25 -0.86
CA ILE A 309 11.23 -12.43 -1.92
C ILE A 309 10.26 -12.29 -3.11
N VAL A 310 9.63 -13.37 -3.57
CA VAL A 310 8.61 -13.30 -4.63
C VAL A 310 7.50 -12.31 -4.26
N PHE A 311 6.98 -12.40 -3.04
CA PHE A 311 5.92 -11.49 -2.59
C PHE A 311 6.41 -10.05 -2.50
N ALA A 312 7.60 -9.82 -1.96
CA ALA A 312 8.20 -8.49 -1.86
C ALA A 312 8.46 -7.85 -3.23
N MET A 313 9.00 -8.61 -4.17
CA MET A 313 9.34 -8.12 -5.51
C MET A 313 8.12 -7.95 -6.41
N CYS A 314 7.23 -8.95 -6.43
CA CYS A 314 6.11 -8.97 -7.37
C CYS A 314 4.87 -8.25 -6.81
N PHE A 315 4.47 -8.53 -5.56
CA PHE A 315 3.27 -7.94 -4.98
C PHE A 315 3.55 -6.51 -4.47
N ASN A 316 4.55 -6.36 -3.59
CA ASN A 316 4.79 -5.07 -2.93
C ASN A 316 5.50 -4.08 -3.86
N SER A 317 6.63 -4.48 -4.49
CA SER A 317 7.46 -3.54 -5.26
C SER A 317 6.88 -3.28 -6.66
N PHE A 318 6.71 -4.31 -7.47
CA PHE A 318 6.12 -4.17 -8.80
C PHE A 318 4.68 -3.65 -8.72
N GLY A 319 3.84 -4.25 -7.87
CA GLY A 319 2.45 -3.79 -7.65
C GLY A 319 2.41 -2.35 -7.15
N GLY A 320 3.33 -1.95 -6.26
CA GLY A 320 3.47 -0.58 -5.80
C GLY A 320 3.84 0.39 -6.92
N MET A 321 4.82 0.07 -7.77
CA MET A 321 5.22 0.90 -8.91
C MET A 321 4.11 0.98 -9.97
N LYS A 322 3.38 -0.12 -10.20
CA LYS A 322 2.22 -0.16 -11.12
C LYS A 322 1.10 0.80 -10.72
N ILE A 323 0.94 1.08 -9.43
CA ILE A 323 -0.08 2.02 -8.91
C ILE A 323 0.50 3.43 -8.77
N LEU A 324 1.66 3.56 -8.10
CA LEU A 324 2.24 4.86 -7.74
C LEU A 324 2.72 5.65 -8.94
N PHE A 325 3.42 5.02 -9.90
CA PHE A 325 4.04 5.75 -10.99
C PHE A 325 3.01 6.35 -11.96
N PRO A 326 1.97 5.62 -12.41
CA PRO A 326 0.87 6.25 -13.15
C PRO A 326 0.15 7.34 -12.35
N SER A 327 -0.07 7.15 -11.03
CA SER A 327 -0.65 8.19 -10.18
C SER A 327 0.22 9.45 -10.13
N LEU A 328 1.53 9.31 -9.97
CA LEU A 328 2.47 10.43 -9.96
C LEU A 328 2.48 11.17 -11.30
N VAL A 329 2.56 10.45 -12.43
CA VAL A 329 2.51 11.04 -13.77
C VAL A 329 1.17 11.75 -14.02
N LYS A 330 0.06 11.17 -13.57
CA LYS A 330 -1.28 11.79 -13.62
C LYS A 330 -1.30 13.14 -12.90
N TRP A 331 -0.84 13.18 -11.67
CA TRP A 331 -0.92 14.39 -10.86
C TRP A 331 0.05 15.46 -11.35
N LEU A 332 1.24 15.08 -11.79
CA LEU A 332 2.18 15.99 -12.44
C LEU A 332 1.60 16.55 -13.73
N GLY A 333 1.05 15.73 -14.62
CA GLY A 333 0.43 16.18 -15.85
C GLY A 333 -0.72 17.16 -15.63
N ARG A 334 -1.53 16.95 -14.58
CA ARG A 334 -2.61 17.87 -14.18
C ARG A 334 -2.12 19.16 -13.53
N ALA A 335 -0.90 19.18 -12.99
CA ALA A 335 -0.34 20.37 -12.34
C ALA A 335 -0.01 21.51 -13.30
N GLY A 336 0.08 21.23 -14.60
CA GLY A 336 0.19 22.22 -15.67
C GLY A 336 1.58 22.80 -15.88
N ALA A 337 1.73 23.59 -16.95
CA ALA A 337 3.01 24.05 -17.48
C ALA A 337 3.84 24.89 -16.50
N GLN A 338 3.20 25.70 -15.63
CA GLN A 338 3.91 26.49 -14.65
C GLN A 338 4.64 25.61 -13.62
N THR A 339 3.97 24.56 -13.13
CA THR A 339 4.59 23.58 -12.21
C THR A 339 5.68 22.79 -12.91
N HIS A 340 5.44 22.38 -14.16
CA HIS A 340 6.45 21.69 -14.97
C HIS A 340 7.72 22.53 -15.11
N GLY A 341 7.60 23.83 -15.46
CA GLY A 341 8.75 24.73 -15.57
C GLY A 341 9.57 24.84 -14.28
N ARG A 342 8.90 24.94 -13.13
CA ARG A 342 9.56 24.98 -11.82
C ARG A 342 10.30 23.67 -11.49
N LEU A 343 9.69 22.53 -11.75
CA LEU A 343 10.31 21.22 -11.55
C LEU A 343 11.48 21.01 -12.50
N ALA A 344 11.33 21.39 -13.78
CA ALA A 344 12.40 21.30 -14.78
C ALA A 344 13.62 22.17 -14.38
N THR A 345 13.38 23.41 -13.93
CA THR A 345 14.44 24.31 -13.44
C THR A 345 15.16 23.67 -12.25
N GLU A 346 14.43 23.26 -11.21
CA GLU A 346 15.04 22.64 -10.00
C GLU A 346 15.89 21.42 -10.36
N VAL A 347 15.34 20.51 -11.18
CA VAL A 347 16.02 19.27 -11.57
C VAL A 347 17.30 19.56 -12.35
N ARG A 348 17.22 20.41 -13.39
CA ARG A 348 18.34 20.70 -14.27
C ARG A 348 19.44 21.48 -13.56
N ASP A 349 19.08 22.44 -12.71
CA ASP A 349 20.06 23.21 -11.94
C ASP A 349 20.76 22.31 -10.89
N ALA A 350 20.01 21.46 -10.19
CA ALA A 350 20.60 20.52 -9.25
C ALA A 350 21.54 19.51 -9.92
N VAL A 351 21.18 18.99 -11.08
CA VAL A 351 22.02 18.05 -11.85
C VAL A 351 23.26 18.77 -12.37
N ARG A 352 23.12 19.95 -13.00
CA ARG A 352 24.23 20.75 -13.51
C ARG A 352 25.23 21.11 -12.41
N ALA A 353 24.75 21.52 -11.22
CA ALA A 353 25.59 21.88 -10.08
C ALA A 353 26.34 20.66 -9.46
N HIS A 354 25.97 19.44 -9.85
CA HIS A 354 26.56 18.21 -9.30
C HIS A 354 27.18 17.31 -10.38
N GLY A 355 27.78 17.91 -11.41
CA GLY A 355 28.59 17.21 -12.43
C GLY A 355 27.79 16.70 -13.62
N GLY A 356 26.54 17.14 -13.82
CA GLY A 356 25.72 16.74 -14.97
C GLY A 356 25.04 15.37 -14.80
N GLU A 357 25.15 14.75 -13.63
CA GLU A 357 24.57 13.43 -13.37
C GLU A 357 23.54 13.43 -12.24
N VAL A 358 22.56 12.54 -12.37
CA VAL A 358 21.60 12.27 -11.29
C VAL A 358 22.27 11.40 -10.25
N THR A 359 22.54 11.99 -9.10
CA THR A 359 23.16 11.35 -7.93
C THR A 359 22.33 11.57 -6.68
N MET A 360 22.58 10.83 -5.61
CA MET A 360 21.95 11.09 -4.30
C MET A 360 22.18 12.53 -3.83
N LYS A 361 23.36 13.10 -4.13
CA LYS A 361 23.70 14.49 -3.79
C LYS A 361 22.87 15.48 -4.59
N ALA A 362 22.73 15.28 -5.91
CA ALA A 362 21.86 16.10 -6.75
C ALA A 362 20.39 16.00 -6.28
N LEU A 363 19.87 14.80 -6.06
CA LEU A 363 18.52 14.59 -5.54
C LEU A 363 18.28 15.29 -4.20
N SER A 364 19.28 15.36 -3.31
CA SER A 364 19.15 16.08 -2.03
C SER A 364 18.90 17.58 -2.20
N LYS A 365 19.17 18.14 -3.38
CA LYS A 365 18.95 19.56 -3.75
C LYS A 365 17.67 19.79 -4.54
N MET A 366 16.76 18.81 -4.54
CA MET A 366 15.46 18.89 -5.23
C MET A 366 14.29 18.82 -4.22
N PRO A 367 14.09 19.85 -3.38
CA PRO A 367 13.01 19.85 -2.37
C PRO A 367 11.62 19.89 -3.01
N LEU A 368 11.41 20.58 -4.13
CA LEU A 368 10.11 20.62 -4.81
C LEU A 368 9.76 19.26 -5.41
N VAL A 369 10.71 18.56 -6.05
CA VAL A 369 10.54 17.18 -6.51
C VAL A 369 10.13 16.27 -5.35
N LYS A 370 10.79 16.40 -4.21
CA LYS A 370 10.47 15.62 -3.00
C LYS A 370 9.06 15.93 -2.49
N SER A 371 8.69 17.21 -2.42
CA SER A 371 7.36 17.66 -2.01
C SER A 371 6.27 17.16 -2.95
N ALA A 372 6.48 17.26 -4.27
CA ALA A 372 5.54 16.78 -5.28
C ALA A 372 5.28 15.26 -5.18
N VAL A 373 6.32 14.47 -4.87
CA VAL A 373 6.17 13.02 -4.61
C VAL A 373 5.34 12.75 -3.37
N TYR A 374 5.61 13.45 -2.27
CA TYR A 374 4.82 13.28 -1.04
C TYR A 374 3.36 13.71 -1.22
N GLU A 375 3.12 14.74 -2.01
CA GLU A 375 1.75 15.18 -2.31
C GLU A 375 0.98 14.15 -3.13
N ALA A 376 1.61 13.48 -4.09
CA ALA A 376 1.00 12.38 -4.81
C ALA A 376 0.67 11.19 -3.87
N LEU A 377 1.57 10.85 -2.95
CA LEU A 377 1.35 9.81 -1.94
C LEU A 377 0.25 10.18 -0.94
N ARG A 378 0.11 11.45 -0.60
CA ARG A 378 -0.94 11.96 0.28
C ARG A 378 -2.31 11.87 -0.36
N ILE A 379 -2.44 12.40 -1.58
CA ILE A 379 -3.75 12.57 -2.25
C ILE A 379 -4.29 11.23 -2.77
N GLU A 380 -3.40 10.33 -3.18
CA GLU A 380 -3.74 9.02 -3.73
C GLU A 380 -2.76 7.94 -3.24
N PRO A 381 -2.88 7.54 -1.97
CA PRO A 381 -1.97 6.56 -1.39
C PRO A 381 -2.14 5.19 -2.06
N PRO A 382 -1.02 4.53 -2.45
CA PRO A 382 -1.06 3.22 -3.10
C PRO A 382 -1.70 2.12 -2.24
N VAL A 383 -1.59 2.24 -0.90
CA VAL A 383 -2.21 1.35 0.07
C VAL A 383 -3.31 2.13 0.80
N ALA A 384 -4.54 1.97 0.33
CA ALA A 384 -5.67 2.76 0.83
C ALA A 384 -6.23 2.29 2.19
N MET A 385 -5.96 1.07 2.59
CA MET A 385 -6.62 0.43 3.73
C MET A 385 -5.62 -0.13 4.72
N GLN A 386 -5.88 0.10 6.01
CA GLN A 386 -5.12 -0.45 7.13
C GLN A 386 -6.06 -1.15 8.10
N TYR A 387 -5.59 -2.23 8.71
CA TYR A 387 -6.37 -2.99 9.68
C TYR A 387 -5.55 -3.29 10.94
N GLY A 388 -6.25 -3.48 12.05
CA GLY A 388 -5.67 -3.93 13.31
C GLY A 388 -6.77 -4.47 14.22
N ARG A 389 -6.50 -5.53 14.97
CA ARG A 389 -7.42 -6.04 15.98
C ARG A 389 -7.00 -5.52 17.34
N ALA A 390 -7.94 -4.93 18.09
CA ALA A 390 -7.67 -4.42 19.43
C ALA A 390 -7.17 -5.54 20.37
N LYS A 391 -5.99 -5.36 20.97
CA LYS A 391 -5.38 -6.32 21.92
C LYS A 391 -5.97 -6.22 23.32
N ARG A 392 -6.67 -5.13 23.64
CA ARG A 392 -7.31 -4.82 24.93
C ARG A 392 -8.40 -3.76 24.75
N ASP A 393 -9.22 -3.58 25.77
CA ASP A 393 -10.11 -2.42 25.83
C ASP A 393 -9.29 -1.14 25.80
N MET A 394 -9.69 -0.18 24.95
CA MET A 394 -8.97 1.09 24.77
C MET A 394 -9.92 2.22 24.35
N VAL A 395 -9.43 3.44 24.44
CA VAL A 395 -10.08 4.62 23.89
C VAL A 395 -9.32 5.07 22.64
N VAL A 396 -10.01 5.15 21.52
CA VAL A 396 -9.49 5.72 20.27
C VAL A 396 -9.91 7.19 20.21
N GLU A 397 -8.95 8.09 20.16
CA GLU A 397 -9.20 9.53 20.07
C GLU A 397 -9.35 9.96 18.61
N SER A 398 -10.44 10.68 18.31
CA SER A 398 -10.63 11.49 17.11
C SER A 398 -10.35 12.95 17.45
N HIS A 399 -10.68 13.89 16.55
CA HIS A 399 -10.48 15.31 16.83
C HIS A 399 -11.29 15.85 18.01
N ASP A 400 -12.52 15.36 18.20
CA ASP A 400 -13.48 15.95 19.14
C ASP A 400 -13.94 14.99 20.24
N TYR A 401 -13.75 13.67 20.05
CA TYR A 401 -14.26 12.65 20.96
C TYR A 401 -13.27 11.51 21.15
N GLY A 402 -13.33 10.87 22.33
CA GLY A 402 -12.77 9.56 22.57
C GLY A 402 -13.84 8.48 22.37
N PHE A 403 -13.48 7.38 21.70
CA PHE A 403 -14.40 6.27 21.41
C PHE A 403 -13.93 4.99 22.09
N GLU A 404 -14.82 4.36 22.84
CA GLU A 404 -14.53 3.07 23.48
C GLU A 404 -14.51 1.95 22.45
N VAL A 405 -13.39 1.24 22.37
CA VAL A 405 -13.17 0.04 21.56
C VAL A 405 -12.86 -1.12 22.49
N ARG A 406 -13.51 -2.26 22.26
CA ARG A 406 -13.33 -3.47 23.07
C ARG A 406 -12.24 -4.36 22.52
N GLU A 407 -11.61 -5.14 23.39
CA GLU A 407 -10.69 -6.21 23.01
C GLU A 407 -11.32 -7.12 21.94
N GLY A 408 -10.54 -7.41 20.88
CA GLY A 408 -10.95 -8.26 19.76
C GLY A 408 -11.74 -7.54 18.65
N GLU A 409 -12.21 -6.30 18.86
CA GLU A 409 -12.82 -5.53 17.77
C GLU A 409 -11.80 -5.24 16.67
N MET A 410 -12.23 -5.37 15.41
CA MET A 410 -11.42 -5.03 14.23
C MET A 410 -11.50 -3.53 13.98
N LEU A 411 -10.34 -2.87 13.98
CA LEU A 411 -10.18 -1.50 13.52
C LEU A 411 -9.83 -1.49 12.04
N PHE A 412 -10.38 -0.52 11.34
CA PHE A 412 -10.15 -0.28 9.92
C PHE A 412 -9.84 1.19 9.70
N GLY A 413 -8.75 1.51 9.02
CA GLY A 413 -8.43 2.86 8.60
C GLY A 413 -8.54 3.02 7.09
N TYR A 414 -9.25 4.06 6.64
CA TYR A 414 -9.30 4.46 5.24
C TYR A 414 -8.35 5.64 5.02
N GLN A 415 -7.14 5.32 4.54
CA GLN A 415 -6.05 6.29 4.40
C GLN A 415 -6.41 7.49 3.53
N PRO A 416 -7.11 7.36 2.36
CA PRO A 416 -7.48 8.51 1.55
C PRO A 416 -8.32 9.58 2.26
N MET A 417 -9.13 9.22 3.26
CA MET A 417 -9.83 10.20 4.08
C MET A 417 -8.92 10.80 5.15
N ALA A 418 -8.12 9.98 5.83
CA ALA A 418 -7.21 10.45 6.87
C ALA A 418 -6.11 11.38 6.31
N THR A 419 -5.57 11.09 5.12
CA THR A 419 -4.56 11.93 4.47
C THR A 419 -5.13 13.15 3.75
N LYS A 420 -6.44 13.24 3.63
CA LYS A 420 -7.18 14.42 3.11
C LYS A 420 -8.06 15.08 4.17
N ASP A 421 -7.73 14.89 5.44
CA ASP A 421 -8.47 15.49 6.55
C ASP A 421 -8.40 17.03 6.48
N PRO A 422 -9.55 17.74 6.35
CA PRO A 422 -9.58 19.20 6.24
C PRO A 422 -9.17 19.92 7.53
N ARG A 423 -9.13 19.23 8.66
CA ARG A 423 -8.63 19.77 9.94
C ARG A 423 -7.10 19.79 10.02
N VAL A 424 -6.44 19.09 9.08
CA VAL A 424 -4.98 19.02 8.97
C VAL A 424 -4.49 19.73 7.71
N PHE A 425 -5.15 19.51 6.59
CA PHE A 425 -4.70 19.98 5.29
C PHE A 425 -5.61 21.08 4.74
N ALA A 426 -5.05 22.25 4.47
CA ALA A 426 -5.71 23.26 3.65
C ALA A 426 -5.85 22.75 2.21
N ARG A 427 -7.03 22.95 1.57
CA ARG A 427 -7.34 22.45 0.22
C ARG A 427 -7.01 20.96 0.07
N PRO A 428 -7.65 20.08 0.89
CA PRO A 428 -7.23 18.68 1.02
C PRO A 428 -7.39 17.85 -0.26
N GLU A 429 -8.32 18.22 -1.14
CA GLU A 429 -8.60 17.53 -2.40
C GLU A 429 -7.75 18.04 -3.58
N GLU A 430 -6.99 19.13 -3.39
CA GLU A 430 -6.12 19.67 -4.43
C GLU A 430 -4.71 19.10 -4.35
N TYR A 431 -4.12 18.81 -5.52
CA TYR A 431 -2.70 18.49 -5.63
C TYR A 431 -1.88 19.77 -5.58
N VAL A 432 -1.16 19.98 -4.50
CA VAL A 432 -0.33 21.17 -4.25
C VAL A 432 1.14 20.74 -4.15
N PRO A 433 1.93 20.84 -5.22
CA PRO A 433 3.31 20.35 -5.25
C PRO A 433 4.22 20.94 -4.16
N ASP A 434 3.90 22.15 -3.70
CA ASP A 434 4.65 22.88 -2.67
C ASP A 434 4.27 22.52 -1.23
N ARG A 435 3.28 21.68 -1.01
CA ARG A 435 2.65 21.45 0.31
C ARG A 435 3.65 21.06 1.40
N PHE A 436 4.70 20.36 1.05
CA PHE A 436 5.70 19.86 2.00
C PHE A 436 7.01 20.64 2.00
N LEU A 437 7.00 21.87 1.45
CA LEU A 437 8.16 22.78 1.51
C LEU A 437 8.19 23.57 2.81
N GLY A 438 9.40 23.95 3.23
CA GLY A 438 9.62 24.76 4.43
C GLY A 438 9.27 24.05 5.74
N GLU A 439 9.34 24.79 6.84
CA GLU A 439 9.07 24.25 8.18
C GLU A 439 7.62 23.83 8.35
N ASP A 440 6.67 24.66 7.91
CA ASP A 440 5.24 24.37 7.99
C ASP A 440 4.88 23.11 7.19
N GLY A 441 5.46 22.94 5.99
CA GLY A 441 5.28 21.75 5.18
C GLY A 441 5.89 20.49 5.81
N ALA A 442 7.04 20.62 6.47
CA ALA A 442 7.71 19.51 7.14
C ALA A 442 6.86 18.93 8.29
N HIS A 443 6.09 19.74 8.99
CA HIS A 443 5.18 19.27 10.05
C HIS A 443 4.05 18.38 9.50
N LEU A 444 3.65 18.55 8.25
CA LEU A 444 2.60 17.75 7.61
C LEU A 444 3.07 16.33 7.24
N LEU A 445 4.38 16.08 7.16
CA LEU A 445 4.93 14.77 6.82
C LEU A 445 4.53 13.67 7.80
N ARG A 446 4.19 13.97 9.05
CA ARG A 446 3.65 13.00 10.00
C ARG A 446 2.30 12.39 9.55
N HIS A 447 1.62 13.03 8.60
CA HIS A 447 0.36 12.57 8.03
C HIS A 447 0.52 11.93 6.64
N VAL A 448 1.74 11.81 6.12
CA VAL A 448 2.06 10.93 4.98
C VAL A 448 2.38 9.56 5.54
N VAL A 449 1.60 8.56 5.13
CA VAL A 449 1.57 7.25 5.80
C VAL A 449 2.16 6.17 4.90
N TRP A 450 3.01 5.33 5.49
CA TRP A 450 3.69 4.21 4.87
C TRP A 450 3.25 2.89 5.51
N SER A 451 2.13 2.36 5.02
CA SER A 451 1.50 1.18 5.62
C SER A 451 1.19 1.44 7.11
N ASN A 452 2.02 1.04 8.04
CA ASN A 452 1.78 1.14 9.48
C ASN A 452 2.77 2.11 10.17
N GLY A 453 2.97 3.28 9.59
CA GLY A 453 3.80 4.32 10.21
C GLY A 453 3.89 5.58 9.36
N PRO A 454 4.16 6.75 9.98
CA PRO A 454 4.27 8.03 9.27
C PRO A 454 5.62 8.17 8.57
N GLU A 455 5.70 9.12 7.61
CA GLU A 455 6.97 9.47 6.95
C GLU A 455 8.06 9.91 7.95
N THR A 456 7.66 10.54 9.05
CA THR A 456 8.59 11.06 10.06
C THR A 456 9.27 10.00 10.92
N SER A 457 8.87 8.73 10.82
CA SER A 457 9.56 7.60 11.47
C SER A 457 10.24 6.70 10.45
N SER A 458 11.28 5.99 10.88
CA SER A 458 11.97 5.00 10.07
C SER A 458 11.49 3.60 10.43
N PRO A 459 11.33 2.69 9.43
CA PRO A 459 10.95 1.32 9.69
C PRO A 459 12.03 0.57 10.47
N THR A 460 11.60 -0.25 11.43
CA THR A 460 12.44 -1.09 12.29
C THR A 460 12.07 -2.57 12.17
N LEU A 461 12.86 -3.46 12.77
CA LEU A 461 12.55 -4.89 12.82
C LEU A 461 11.32 -5.21 13.69
N GLN A 462 10.91 -4.29 14.57
CA GLN A 462 9.87 -4.48 15.58
C GLN A 462 8.54 -3.81 15.23
N ASP A 463 8.45 -3.11 14.11
CA ASP A 463 7.21 -2.45 13.66
C ASP A 463 6.70 -3.02 12.32
N LYS A 464 5.50 -2.60 11.92
CA LYS A 464 4.87 -2.97 10.64
C LYS A 464 5.00 -1.89 9.57
N GLN A 465 5.78 -0.82 9.79
CA GLN A 465 6.01 0.19 8.77
C GLN A 465 6.68 -0.44 7.53
N CYS A 466 6.34 0.08 6.36
CA CYS A 466 6.86 -0.41 5.09
C CYS A 466 8.40 -0.40 5.05
N ALA A 467 9.01 -1.55 4.87
CA ALA A 467 10.47 -1.69 4.77
C ALA A 467 11.05 -0.92 3.56
N GLY A 468 10.26 -0.75 2.51
CA GLY A 468 10.65 -0.06 1.28
C GLY A 468 10.41 1.45 1.27
N LYS A 469 10.03 2.08 2.39
CA LYS A 469 9.68 3.51 2.45
C LYS A 469 10.68 4.40 1.71
N ASP A 470 11.92 4.37 2.12
CA ASP A 470 12.97 5.23 1.56
C ASP A 470 13.34 4.86 0.11
N PHE A 471 13.28 3.57 -0.23
CA PHE A 471 13.48 3.08 -1.59
C PHE A 471 12.38 3.60 -2.53
N VAL A 472 11.12 3.55 -2.12
CA VAL A 472 9.99 4.04 -2.93
C VAL A 472 10.08 5.55 -3.13
N VAL A 473 10.41 6.33 -2.09
CA VAL A 473 10.65 7.78 -2.22
C VAL A 473 11.78 8.06 -3.20
N LEU A 474 12.87 7.30 -3.13
CA LEU A 474 14.00 7.44 -4.05
C LEU A 474 13.58 7.22 -5.51
N ILE A 475 12.96 6.09 -5.82
CA ILE A 475 12.60 5.75 -7.21
C ILE A 475 11.49 6.66 -7.76
N ALA A 476 10.55 7.11 -6.92
CA ALA A 476 9.55 8.09 -7.33
C ALA A 476 10.19 9.45 -7.67
N ARG A 477 11.19 9.90 -6.90
CA ARG A 477 11.96 11.11 -7.21
C ARG A 477 12.81 10.95 -8.47
N LEU A 478 13.37 9.76 -8.70
CA LEU A 478 14.10 9.45 -9.93
C LEU A 478 13.17 9.55 -11.15
N LEU A 479 11.93 9.05 -11.07
CA LEU A 479 10.96 9.17 -12.15
C LEU A 479 10.69 10.65 -12.49
N VAL A 480 10.47 11.49 -11.48
CA VAL A 480 10.24 12.94 -11.68
C VAL A 480 11.49 13.60 -12.27
N ALA A 481 12.67 13.26 -11.77
CA ALA A 481 13.93 13.81 -12.28
C ALA A 481 14.17 13.42 -13.74
N GLU A 482 13.99 12.16 -14.11
CA GLU A 482 14.16 11.71 -15.51
C GLU A 482 13.12 12.35 -16.45
N LEU A 483 11.87 12.53 -16.00
CA LEU A 483 10.86 13.26 -16.77
C LEU A 483 11.31 14.70 -17.08
N PHE A 484 11.71 15.47 -16.07
CA PHE A 484 12.03 16.88 -16.25
C PHE A 484 13.48 17.16 -16.72
N LEU A 485 14.32 16.16 -16.75
CA LEU A 485 15.57 16.22 -17.54
C LEU A 485 15.30 16.11 -19.03
N ARG A 486 14.29 15.36 -19.45
CA ARG A 486 13.98 15.06 -20.86
C ARG A 486 12.97 16.01 -21.47
N TYR A 487 12.01 16.51 -20.66
CA TYR A 487 10.86 17.26 -21.14
C TYR A 487 10.66 18.56 -20.37
N ASP A 488 10.24 19.61 -21.09
CA ASP A 488 9.80 20.88 -20.50
C ASP A 488 8.37 20.77 -19.95
N SER A 489 7.53 20.00 -20.66
CA SER A 489 6.15 19.74 -20.26
C SER A 489 5.60 18.50 -20.97
N PHE A 490 4.50 17.99 -20.44
CA PHE A 490 3.77 16.87 -21.02
C PHE A 490 2.27 16.95 -20.68
N ASP A 491 1.44 16.32 -21.50
CA ASP A 491 0.00 16.24 -21.31
C ASP A 491 -0.45 14.80 -21.17
N VAL A 492 -1.49 14.59 -20.37
CA VAL A 492 -2.03 13.27 -20.07
C VAL A 492 -3.55 13.19 -20.20
N GLN A 493 -4.03 12.07 -20.68
CA GLN A 493 -5.42 11.62 -20.51
C GLN A 493 -5.46 10.56 -19.42
N VAL A 494 -6.46 10.63 -18.54
CA VAL A 494 -6.61 9.74 -17.38
C VAL A 494 -7.89 8.94 -17.50
N GLY A 495 -7.77 7.62 -17.38
CA GLY A 495 -8.87 6.67 -17.31
C GLY A 495 -8.87 5.87 -16.02
N ALA A 496 -9.88 5.01 -15.84
CA ALA A 496 -9.95 4.05 -14.76
C ALA A 496 -9.14 2.79 -15.08
N SER A 497 -8.59 2.18 -14.03
CA SER A 497 -7.97 0.85 -14.08
C SER A 497 -8.39 0.05 -12.85
N ALA A 498 -8.42 -1.26 -12.94
CA ALA A 498 -8.72 -2.14 -11.81
C ALA A 498 -7.71 -1.98 -10.64
N LEU A 499 -6.48 -1.58 -10.97
CA LEU A 499 -5.41 -1.31 -10.01
C LEU A 499 -4.85 0.11 -10.28
N GLY A 500 -5.45 1.13 -9.67
CA GLY A 500 -5.01 2.51 -9.79
C GLY A 500 -5.63 3.28 -10.98
N SER A 501 -4.84 4.10 -11.66
CA SER A 501 -5.26 4.93 -12.79
C SER A 501 -4.62 4.45 -14.09
N SER A 502 -5.37 4.49 -15.20
CA SER A 502 -4.82 4.41 -16.55
C SER A 502 -4.36 5.80 -16.98
N VAL A 503 -3.13 5.93 -17.47
CA VAL A 503 -2.53 7.20 -17.87
C VAL A 503 -1.97 7.08 -19.28
N THR A 504 -2.52 7.87 -20.19
CA THR A 504 -2.08 7.97 -21.59
C THR A 504 -1.39 9.30 -21.79
N ILE A 505 -0.13 9.30 -22.21
CA ILE A 505 0.61 10.48 -22.61
C ILE A 505 0.14 10.90 -24.02
N THR A 506 -0.22 12.17 -24.19
CA THR A 506 -0.70 12.71 -25.45
C THR A 506 0.23 13.77 -26.03
N SER A 507 1.16 14.30 -25.24
CA SER A 507 2.18 15.24 -25.67
C SER A 507 3.42 15.13 -24.79
N LEU A 508 4.59 15.23 -25.40
CA LEU A 508 5.90 15.36 -24.74
C LEU A 508 6.66 16.50 -25.41
N LYS A 509 6.83 17.61 -24.72
CA LYS A 509 7.65 18.72 -25.18
C LYS A 509 9.10 18.52 -24.72
N LYS A 510 9.99 18.19 -25.67
CA LYS A 510 11.41 17.96 -25.35
C LYS A 510 12.05 19.18 -24.70
N ALA A 511 13.00 18.91 -23.81
CA ALA A 511 13.77 19.93 -23.13
C ALA A 511 14.52 20.80 -24.13
N THR A 512 14.42 22.11 -23.96
CA THR A 512 15.24 23.10 -24.65
C THR A 512 16.32 23.54 -23.68
N PHE A 513 17.59 23.14 -23.95
CA PHE A 513 18.75 23.50 -23.14
C PHE A 513 19.30 24.87 -23.53
#